data_8c6d3e3ec6ec1617224c93a6435965b8
#
_entry.id   8c6d3e3ec6ec1617224c93a6435965b8
#
_cell.length_a   1.000
_cell.length_b   1.000
_cell.length_c   1.000
_cell.angle_alpha   90.00
_cell.angle_beta   90.00
_cell.angle_gamma   90.00
#
_symmetry.space_group_name_H-M   'P 1'
#
loop_
_entity.id
_entity.type
_entity.pdbx_description
1 polymer ?
#
loop_
_entity_poly.entity_id
_entity_poly.type
_entity_poly.pdbx_seq_one_letter_code
_entity_poly.pdbx_strand_id
1 'polypeptide(L)'
;MRYVLFVPWLYRDEHLKPAKGQRAQESVKRREYLLTGRLINEPGGVIGSRNYPSPVEQRPSQVYWGALQRWGLVREQEGSGPLSRYQVERMVAGKPGALLKDDEGTPLGGGSWPFVVPEPADDWYGEGEGTLSFDLTRSERKFLAKRLRSLTSPRNPGARSIFSLLVGHDVSSSRTAWGPQVRDLAETERPALERAGHAAALAAIGRGVYAAQVETLCEELDRSKRSDTQRAALTGIVQRWKAQAARLDWPAFLDDMTDRTESAPV
;
A
#
# COMPACT_ATOMS: atom_id res chain seq x y z
N MET A 1 -2.16 6.60 4.73
CA MET A 1 -1.63 5.66 5.74
C MET A 1 -2.73 4.87 6.46
N ARG A 2 -3.88 5.44 6.79
CA ARG A 2 -4.97 4.78 7.56
C ARG A 2 -5.55 3.52 6.90
N TYR A 3 -5.35 3.31 5.60
CA TYR A 3 -5.73 2.06 4.92
C TYR A 3 -5.15 0.79 5.55
N VAL A 4 -3.98 0.86 6.19
CA VAL A 4 -3.41 -0.32 6.89
C VAL A 4 -4.20 -0.71 8.14
N LEU A 5 -5.13 0.13 8.60
CA LEU A 5 -6.11 -0.17 9.65
C LEU A 5 -7.46 -0.55 9.01
N PHE A 6 -7.89 0.17 7.99
CA PHE A 6 -9.17 -0.07 7.31
C PHE A 6 -9.25 -1.47 6.68
N VAL A 7 -8.18 -1.93 6.00
CA VAL A 7 -8.18 -3.25 5.37
C VAL A 7 -8.41 -4.37 6.40
N PRO A 8 -7.65 -4.49 7.50
CA PRO A 8 -7.94 -5.44 8.57
C PRO A 8 -9.36 -5.34 9.15
N TRP A 9 -9.88 -4.12 9.32
CA TRP A 9 -11.23 -3.94 9.86
C TRP A 9 -12.32 -4.41 8.90
N LEU A 10 -12.13 -4.23 7.58
CA LEU A 10 -13.05 -4.82 6.58
C LEU A 10 -13.12 -6.35 6.67
N TYR A 11 -11.96 -7.00 6.81
CA TYR A 11 -11.89 -8.45 6.99
C TYR A 11 -12.53 -8.90 8.29
N ARG A 12 -12.38 -8.11 9.36
CA ARG A 12 -13.03 -8.35 10.64
C ARG A 12 -14.56 -8.25 10.54
N ASP A 13 -15.06 -7.21 9.90
CA ASP A 13 -16.50 -7.02 9.70
C ASP A 13 -17.09 -8.17 8.86
N GLU A 14 -16.35 -8.66 7.87
CA GLU A 14 -16.76 -9.82 7.10
C GLU A 14 -16.80 -11.09 7.95
N HIS A 15 -15.80 -11.30 8.80
CA HIS A 15 -15.75 -12.46 9.69
C HIS A 15 -16.88 -12.43 10.73
N LEU A 16 -17.16 -11.27 11.33
CA LEU A 16 -18.21 -11.12 12.35
C LEU A 16 -19.64 -11.13 11.75
N LYS A 17 -19.79 -10.56 10.56
CA LYS A 17 -21.07 -10.41 9.86
C LYS A 17 -20.93 -10.81 8.39
N PRO A 18 -20.76 -12.12 8.09
CA PRO A 18 -20.60 -12.57 6.72
C PRO A 18 -21.87 -12.27 5.90
N ALA A 19 -21.66 -11.81 4.67
CA ALA A 19 -22.76 -11.56 3.76
C ALA A 19 -23.45 -12.88 3.37
N LYS A 20 -24.76 -12.94 3.57
CA LYS A 20 -25.55 -14.14 3.26
C LYS A 20 -25.50 -14.44 1.75
N GLY A 21 -25.17 -15.67 1.39
CA GLY A 21 -25.20 -16.15 0.00
C GLY A 21 -24.05 -15.66 -0.89
N GLN A 22 -23.06 -14.93 -0.36
CA GLN A 22 -21.88 -14.49 -1.11
C GLN A 22 -20.62 -15.22 -0.65
N ARG A 23 -19.66 -15.39 -1.57
CA ARG A 23 -18.30 -15.82 -1.18
C ARG A 23 -17.62 -14.70 -0.42
N ALA A 24 -16.85 -15.03 0.62
CA ALA A 24 -16.15 -14.02 1.44
C ALA A 24 -15.31 -13.03 0.61
N GLN A 25 -14.66 -13.53 -0.45
CA GLN A 25 -13.88 -12.70 -1.36
C GLN A 25 -14.72 -11.63 -2.08
N GLU A 26 -15.92 -11.99 -2.54
CA GLU A 26 -16.84 -11.04 -3.19
C GLU A 26 -17.41 -10.04 -2.20
N SER A 27 -17.70 -10.49 -0.99
CA SER A 27 -18.18 -9.63 0.08
C SER A 27 -17.11 -8.62 0.52
N VAL A 28 -15.86 -9.05 0.72
CA VAL A 28 -14.73 -8.14 1.00
C VAL A 28 -14.56 -7.13 -0.14
N LYS A 29 -14.61 -7.58 -1.40
CA LYS A 29 -14.55 -6.70 -2.57
C LYS A 29 -15.64 -5.64 -2.54
N ARG A 30 -16.87 -6.00 -2.20
CA ARG A 30 -17.99 -5.07 -2.06
C ARG A 30 -17.76 -4.07 -0.92
N ARG A 31 -17.24 -4.53 0.22
CA ARG A 31 -16.91 -3.65 1.35
C ARG A 31 -15.79 -2.66 1.01
N GLU A 32 -14.78 -3.07 0.26
CA GLU A 32 -13.72 -2.18 -0.23
C GLU A 32 -14.27 -1.11 -1.19
N TYR A 33 -15.23 -1.45 -2.01
CA TYR A 33 -15.94 -0.49 -2.84
C TYR A 33 -16.73 0.52 -2.00
N LEU A 34 -17.48 0.06 -1.01
CA LEU A 34 -18.22 0.95 -0.09
C LEU A 34 -17.28 1.86 0.71
N LEU A 35 -16.08 1.36 1.07
CA LEU A 35 -15.04 2.15 1.73
C LEU A 35 -14.61 3.35 0.85
N THR A 36 -14.53 3.17 -0.47
CA THR A 36 -14.24 4.29 -1.40
C THR A 36 -15.27 5.41 -1.27
N GLY A 37 -16.56 5.07 -1.24
CA GLY A 37 -17.64 6.06 -1.04
C GLY A 37 -17.56 6.75 0.31
N ARG A 38 -17.25 6.00 1.38
CA ARG A 38 -17.09 6.57 2.73
C ARG A 38 -15.93 7.56 2.84
N LEU A 39 -14.91 7.44 1.99
CA LEU A 39 -13.73 8.31 1.93
C LEU A 39 -13.82 9.37 0.83
N ILE A 40 -14.94 9.49 0.11
CA ILE A 40 -15.01 10.29 -1.13
C ILE A 40 -14.72 11.79 -0.92
N ASN A 41 -14.97 12.31 0.30
CA ASN A 41 -14.71 13.71 0.64
C ASN A 41 -13.24 14.00 0.99
N GLU A 42 -12.39 12.98 1.05
CA GLU A 42 -10.96 13.19 1.31
C GLU A 42 -10.27 13.91 0.14
N PRO A 43 -9.37 14.87 0.41
CA PRO A 43 -8.75 15.70 -0.62
C PRO A 43 -7.82 14.93 -1.56
N GLY A 44 -7.51 13.67 -1.26
CA GLY A 44 -6.66 12.82 -2.10
C GLY A 44 -6.33 11.48 -1.47
N GLY A 45 -5.67 10.62 -2.26
CA GLY A 45 -5.23 9.30 -1.80
C GLY A 45 -6.33 8.24 -1.71
N VAL A 46 -7.56 8.56 -2.11
CA VAL A 46 -8.67 7.60 -2.10
C VAL A 46 -8.56 6.66 -3.30
N ILE A 47 -8.33 5.37 -3.01
CA ILE A 47 -8.25 4.35 -4.05
C ILE A 47 -9.63 4.18 -4.69
N GLY A 48 -9.68 4.38 -6.01
CA GLY A 48 -10.91 4.22 -6.78
C GLY A 48 -11.78 5.47 -6.90
N SER A 49 -11.45 6.59 -6.25
CA SER A 49 -12.28 7.81 -6.29
C SER A 49 -12.57 8.36 -7.69
N ARG A 50 -11.62 8.21 -8.62
CA ARG A 50 -11.80 8.69 -10.01
C ARG A 50 -12.84 7.91 -10.80
N ASN A 51 -13.08 6.67 -10.43
CA ASN A 51 -14.02 5.77 -11.11
C ASN A 51 -15.33 5.60 -10.33
N TYR A 52 -15.37 6.08 -9.09
CA TYR A 52 -16.59 5.99 -8.26
C TYR A 52 -17.78 6.68 -8.96
N PRO A 53 -18.98 6.07 -9.03
CA PRO A 53 -19.40 4.87 -8.32
C PRO A 53 -19.09 3.53 -9.03
N SER A 54 -18.22 3.48 -10.02
CA SER A 54 -17.80 2.21 -10.64
C SER A 54 -16.69 1.52 -9.85
N PRO A 55 -16.71 0.17 -9.73
CA PRO A 55 -15.66 -0.57 -9.04
C PRO A 55 -14.33 -0.48 -9.79
N VAL A 56 -13.23 -0.53 -9.04
CA VAL A 56 -11.87 -0.54 -9.59
C VAL A 56 -11.24 -1.92 -9.47
N GLU A 57 -10.34 -2.25 -10.38
CA GLU A 57 -9.59 -3.50 -10.35
C GLU A 57 -8.60 -3.54 -9.18
N GLN A 58 -7.84 -2.44 -9.01
CA GLN A 58 -6.84 -2.34 -7.95
C GLN A 58 -7.45 -1.85 -6.65
N ARG A 59 -7.66 -2.78 -5.71
CA ARG A 59 -8.35 -2.56 -4.44
C ARG A 59 -7.39 -2.20 -3.29
N PRO A 60 -7.87 -1.55 -2.21
CA PRO A 60 -7.06 -1.25 -1.04
C PRO A 60 -6.26 -2.43 -0.49
N SER A 61 -6.87 -3.63 -0.37
CA SER A 61 -6.18 -4.82 0.10
C SER A 61 -5.02 -5.24 -0.81
N GLN A 62 -5.14 -5.06 -2.12
CA GLN A 62 -4.06 -5.39 -3.05
C GLN A 62 -2.89 -4.40 -2.93
N VAL A 63 -3.22 -3.12 -2.80
CA VAL A 63 -2.20 -2.04 -2.70
C VAL A 63 -1.43 -2.12 -1.38
N TYR A 64 -2.13 -2.38 -0.27
CA TYR A 64 -1.55 -2.27 1.07
C TYR A 64 -1.10 -3.60 1.67
N TRP A 65 -1.31 -4.76 0.99
CA TRP A 65 -0.96 -6.06 1.56
C TRP A 65 0.51 -6.18 1.92
N GLY A 66 1.40 -5.78 1.02
CA GLY A 66 2.83 -5.76 1.29
C GLY A 66 3.23 -4.91 2.50
N ALA A 67 2.55 -3.76 2.69
CA ALA A 67 2.76 -2.93 3.87
C ALA A 67 2.24 -3.62 5.15
N LEU A 68 1.08 -4.28 5.08
CA LEU A 68 0.51 -5.03 6.20
C LEU A 68 1.45 -6.14 6.67
N GLN A 69 2.00 -6.92 5.74
CA GLN A 69 2.99 -7.96 6.03
C GLN A 69 4.28 -7.33 6.59
N ARG A 70 4.84 -6.35 5.89
CA ARG A 70 6.12 -5.74 6.25
C ARG A 70 6.10 -5.03 7.60
N TRP A 71 4.98 -4.45 8.00
CA TRP A 71 4.83 -3.77 9.29
C TRP A 71 4.39 -4.72 10.41
N GLY A 72 4.35 -6.03 10.14
CA GLY A 72 3.95 -7.03 11.12
C GLY A 72 2.49 -6.87 11.58
N LEU A 73 1.63 -6.32 10.70
CA LEU A 73 0.19 -6.18 10.96
C LEU A 73 -0.59 -7.42 10.53
N VAL A 74 -0.01 -8.26 9.68
CA VAL A 74 -0.45 -9.63 9.41
C VAL A 74 0.39 -10.58 10.24
N ARG A 75 -0.24 -11.55 10.89
CA ARG A 75 0.47 -12.56 11.67
C ARG A 75 1.30 -13.46 10.77
N GLU A 76 2.40 -13.92 11.31
CA GLU A 76 3.23 -14.95 10.69
C GLU A 76 2.67 -16.33 11.07
N GLN A 77 2.74 -17.25 10.13
CA GLN A 77 2.49 -18.66 10.37
C GLN A 77 3.84 -19.33 10.62
N GLU A 78 3.93 -20.15 11.65
CA GLU A 78 5.16 -20.87 11.98
C GLU A 78 5.72 -21.62 10.76
N GLY A 79 6.97 -21.34 10.42
CA GLY A 79 7.67 -21.94 9.28
C GLY A 79 7.28 -21.47 7.88
N SER A 80 6.33 -20.54 7.75
CA SER A 80 5.81 -20.12 6.42
C SER A 80 5.78 -18.60 6.20
N GLY A 81 6.26 -17.82 7.18
CA GLY A 81 6.24 -16.35 7.08
C GLY A 81 4.84 -15.72 7.22
N PRO A 82 4.68 -14.45 6.83
CA PRO A 82 3.42 -13.73 6.98
C PRO A 82 2.34 -14.29 6.04
N LEU A 83 1.12 -14.41 6.55
CA LEU A 83 -0.03 -14.92 5.79
C LEU A 83 -0.24 -14.13 4.49
N SER A 84 -0.46 -14.84 3.40
CA SER A 84 -0.89 -14.26 2.14
C SER A 84 -2.34 -13.77 2.21
N ARG A 85 -2.73 -12.86 1.32
CA ARG A 85 -4.10 -12.38 1.22
C ARG A 85 -5.10 -13.53 1.01
N TYR A 86 -4.74 -14.48 0.17
CA TYR A 86 -5.58 -15.65 -0.11
C TYR A 86 -5.80 -16.54 1.13
N GLN A 87 -4.73 -16.77 1.92
CA GLN A 87 -4.85 -17.53 3.18
C GLN A 87 -5.79 -16.83 4.15
N VAL A 88 -5.65 -15.49 4.31
CA VAL A 88 -6.56 -14.71 5.17
C VAL A 88 -8.00 -14.75 4.66
N GLU A 89 -8.22 -14.59 3.35
CA GLU A 89 -9.56 -14.71 2.75
C GLU A 89 -10.21 -16.07 3.05
N ARG A 90 -9.43 -17.17 3.00
CA ARG A 90 -9.92 -18.50 3.39
C ARG A 90 -10.22 -18.60 4.88
N MET A 91 -9.39 -18.04 5.74
CA MET A 91 -9.64 -18.03 7.19
C MET A 91 -10.92 -17.26 7.54
N VAL A 92 -11.12 -16.10 6.92
CA VAL A 92 -12.31 -15.26 7.14
C VAL A 92 -13.59 -15.92 6.59
N ALA A 93 -13.48 -16.67 5.49
CA ALA A 93 -14.58 -17.43 4.90
C ALA A 93 -15.02 -18.64 5.76
N GLY A 94 -14.15 -19.10 6.65
CA GLY A 94 -14.47 -20.16 7.60
C GLY A 94 -15.55 -19.71 8.58
N LYS A 95 -16.49 -20.60 8.92
CA LYS A 95 -17.52 -20.26 9.91
C LYS A 95 -16.84 -19.89 11.24
N PRO A 96 -17.27 -18.79 11.90
CA PRO A 96 -16.89 -18.55 13.29
C PRO A 96 -17.23 -19.80 14.12
N GLY A 97 -16.24 -20.44 14.70
CA GLY A 97 -16.44 -21.69 15.46
C GLY A 97 -16.21 -23.01 14.71
N ALA A 98 -15.87 -22.99 13.41
CA ALA A 98 -15.34 -24.17 12.71
C ALA A 98 -13.83 -24.37 12.99
N LEU A 99 -13.40 -24.13 14.22
CA LEU A 99 -12.13 -24.61 14.70
C LEU A 99 -12.25 -26.13 14.80
N LEU A 100 -11.39 -26.85 14.09
CA LEU A 100 -11.18 -28.26 14.38
C LEU A 100 -10.91 -28.36 15.88
N LYS A 101 -11.72 -29.12 16.56
CA LYS A 101 -11.55 -29.41 17.98
C LYS A 101 -10.89 -30.77 18.07
N ASP A 102 -10.00 -30.94 19.05
CA ASP A 102 -9.53 -32.26 19.44
C ASP A 102 -10.67 -33.06 20.08
N ASP A 103 -10.42 -34.32 20.39
CA ASP A 103 -11.39 -35.21 21.03
C ASP A 103 -11.84 -34.72 22.41
N GLU A 104 -11.09 -33.78 22.99
CA GLU A 104 -11.37 -33.15 24.29
C GLU A 104 -12.13 -31.82 24.14
N GLY A 105 -12.44 -31.42 22.89
CA GLY A 105 -13.18 -30.19 22.57
C GLY A 105 -12.33 -28.94 22.58
N THR A 106 -11.00 -29.05 22.71
CA THR A 106 -10.05 -27.94 22.63
C THR A 106 -9.84 -27.57 21.16
N PRO A 107 -9.91 -26.30 20.76
CA PRO A 107 -9.68 -25.90 19.37
C PRO A 107 -8.28 -26.31 18.92
N LEU A 108 -8.18 -27.24 17.98
CA LEU A 108 -6.94 -27.59 17.29
C LEU A 108 -6.53 -26.42 16.37
N GLY A 109 -5.49 -25.75 16.78
CA GLY A 109 -5.04 -24.53 16.17
C GLY A 109 -5.98 -23.39 16.55
N GLY A 110 -5.69 -22.72 17.65
CA GLY A 110 -6.35 -21.48 18.03
C GLY A 110 -6.21 -20.50 16.89
N GLY A 111 -7.23 -20.42 16.05
CA GLY A 111 -7.30 -19.51 14.92
C GLY A 111 -7.29 -18.08 15.44
N SER A 112 -6.11 -17.66 15.89
CA SER A 112 -5.86 -16.30 16.29
C SER A 112 -6.17 -15.41 15.09
N TRP A 113 -6.99 -14.39 15.30
CA TRP A 113 -7.29 -13.38 14.30
C TRP A 113 -6.04 -13.01 13.48
N PRO A 114 -6.08 -13.04 12.13
CA PRO A 114 -4.88 -12.95 11.30
C PRO A 114 -4.18 -11.58 11.34
N PHE A 115 -4.81 -10.57 11.93
CA PHE A 115 -4.24 -9.23 11.98
C PHE A 115 -3.92 -8.79 13.42
N VAL A 116 -2.89 -7.97 13.52
CA VAL A 116 -2.46 -7.31 14.77
C VAL A 116 -2.71 -5.82 14.62
N VAL A 117 -3.96 -5.41 14.79
CA VAL A 117 -4.40 -4.02 14.70
C VAL A 117 -5.29 -3.66 15.89
N PRO A 118 -5.41 -2.37 16.26
CA PRO A 118 -6.33 -1.95 17.30
C PRO A 118 -7.78 -2.16 16.85
N GLU A 119 -8.69 -2.12 17.83
CA GLU A 119 -10.12 -2.03 17.54
C GLU A 119 -10.44 -0.81 16.68
N PRO A 120 -11.44 -0.91 15.79
CA PRO A 120 -11.91 0.22 15.02
C PRO A 120 -12.31 1.40 15.93
N ALA A 121 -11.98 2.61 15.49
CA ALA A 121 -12.48 3.83 16.13
C ALA A 121 -13.96 4.04 15.82
N ASP A 122 -14.62 4.91 16.58
CA ASP A 122 -16.07 5.13 16.47
C ASP A 122 -16.52 5.55 15.07
N ASP A 123 -15.71 6.34 14.36
CA ASP A 123 -15.96 6.76 12.98
C ASP A 123 -16.06 5.61 11.98
N TRP A 124 -15.47 4.44 12.33
CA TRP A 124 -15.56 3.23 11.51
C TRP A 124 -17.00 2.72 11.36
N TYR A 125 -17.84 2.92 12.35
CA TYR A 125 -19.23 2.43 12.37
C TYR A 125 -20.23 3.37 11.73
N GLY A 126 -19.79 4.55 11.27
CA GLY A 126 -20.64 5.48 10.50
C GLY A 126 -21.05 4.89 9.14
N GLU A 127 -22.24 5.20 8.69
CA GLU A 127 -22.79 4.77 7.40
C GLU A 127 -22.91 5.96 6.43
N GLY A 128 -22.80 5.67 5.12
CA GLY A 128 -22.96 6.65 4.06
C GLY A 128 -21.66 7.22 3.50
N GLU A 129 -21.81 8.07 2.47
CA GLU A 129 -20.69 8.70 1.77
C GLU A 129 -20.03 9.78 2.63
N GLY A 130 -18.70 9.87 2.54
CA GLY A 130 -17.93 10.89 3.22
C GLY A 130 -17.89 10.79 4.74
N THR A 131 -18.21 9.61 5.32
CA THR A 131 -18.26 9.41 6.78
C THR A 131 -16.93 9.05 7.41
N LEU A 132 -15.90 8.77 6.59
CA LEU A 132 -14.55 8.44 7.05
C LEU A 132 -13.53 9.46 6.59
N SER A 133 -12.46 9.59 7.34
CA SER A 133 -11.31 10.40 6.98
C SER A 133 -10.00 9.62 7.11
N PHE A 134 -8.91 10.17 6.52
CA PHE A 134 -7.56 9.64 6.72
C PHE A 134 -6.90 10.15 8.01
N ASP A 135 -7.57 10.97 8.77
CA ASP A 135 -7.07 11.45 10.04
C ASP A 135 -6.98 10.33 11.07
N LEU A 136 -5.78 10.12 11.57
CA LEU A 136 -5.53 9.11 12.59
C LEU A 136 -5.97 9.63 13.97
N THR A 137 -6.68 8.82 14.72
CA THR A 137 -6.91 9.07 16.14
C THR A 137 -5.59 9.03 16.93
N ARG A 138 -5.60 9.52 18.16
CA ARG A 138 -4.42 9.48 19.03
C ARG A 138 -3.95 8.04 19.30
N SER A 139 -4.86 7.11 19.49
CA SER A 139 -4.57 5.69 19.71
C SER A 139 -3.99 5.03 18.47
N GLU A 140 -4.55 5.26 17.28
CA GLU A 140 -4.05 4.77 16.01
C GLU A 140 -2.64 5.28 15.71
N ARG A 141 -2.40 6.58 15.92
CA ARG A 141 -1.06 7.19 15.77
C ARG A 141 -0.04 6.54 16.70
N LYS A 142 -0.38 6.33 17.97
CA LYS A 142 0.51 5.68 18.95
C LYS A 142 0.81 4.25 18.55
N PHE A 143 -0.20 3.51 18.10
CA PHE A 143 -0.05 2.13 17.64
C PHE A 143 0.85 2.05 16.41
N LEU A 144 0.57 2.81 15.35
CA LEU A 144 1.36 2.80 14.12
C LEU A 144 2.79 3.28 14.37
N ALA A 145 2.99 4.32 15.16
CA ALA A 145 4.31 4.80 15.53
C ALA A 145 5.14 3.72 16.26
N LYS A 146 4.52 2.97 17.17
CA LYS A 146 5.19 1.84 17.85
C LYS A 146 5.61 0.76 16.84
N ARG A 147 4.72 0.40 15.91
CA ARG A 147 5.00 -0.60 14.87
C ARG A 147 6.11 -0.16 13.91
N LEU A 148 6.02 1.07 13.41
CA LEU A 148 7.03 1.60 12.49
C LEU A 148 8.41 1.72 13.14
N ARG A 149 8.48 2.12 14.43
CA ARG A 149 9.77 2.20 15.17
C ARG A 149 10.46 0.85 15.34
N SER A 150 9.73 -0.25 15.36
CA SER A 150 10.30 -1.59 15.50
C SER A 150 10.77 -2.20 14.19
N LEU A 151 10.59 -1.53 13.05
CA LEU A 151 10.97 -2.08 11.77
C LEU A 151 12.49 -2.00 11.55
N THR A 152 13.04 -3.11 11.09
CA THR A 152 14.44 -3.21 10.66
C THR A 152 14.58 -3.08 9.15
N SER A 153 15.77 -2.78 8.68
CA SER A 153 16.07 -2.77 7.26
C SER A 153 15.96 -4.18 6.66
N PRO A 154 15.31 -4.36 5.50
CA PRO A 154 15.27 -5.66 4.83
C PRO A 154 16.65 -6.19 4.45
N ARG A 155 17.60 -5.28 4.17
CA ARG A 155 18.96 -5.61 3.74
C ARG A 155 19.93 -5.81 4.89
N ASN A 156 19.66 -5.18 6.01
CA ASN A 156 20.47 -5.27 7.20
C ASN A 156 19.55 -5.40 8.43
N PRO A 157 19.20 -6.62 8.83
CA PRO A 157 18.30 -6.86 9.97
C PRO A 157 18.80 -6.25 11.28
N GLY A 158 20.10 -5.92 11.39
CA GLY A 158 20.68 -5.21 12.53
C GLY A 158 20.49 -3.69 12.49
N ALA A 159 20.11 -3.13 11.33
CA ALA A 159 19.87 -1.69 11.17
C ALA A 159 18.39 -1.35 11.21
N ARG A 160 18.09 -0.09 11.58
CA ARG A 160 16.73 0.44 11.54
C ARG A 160 16.28 0.68 10.11
N SER A 161 15.02 0.40 9.81
CA SER A 161 14.44 0.76 8.53
C SER A 161 14.25 2.26 8.39
N ILE A 162 14.15 2.76 7.15
CA ILE A 162 13.84 4.18 6.89
C ILE A 162 12.54 4.62 7.58
N PHE A 163 11.51 3.78 7.61
CA PHE A 163 10.27 4.10 8.31
C PHE A 163 10.49 4.29 9.81
N SER A 164 11.34 3.44 10.43
CA SER A 164 11.69 3.57 11.85
C SER A 164 12.44 4.88 12.14
N LEU A 165 13.29 5.30 11.21
CA LEU A 165 14.06 6.55 11.32
C LEU A 165 13.16 7.78 11.14
N LEU A 166 12.16 7.72 10.27
CA LEU A 166 11.26 8.85 10.01
C LEU A 166 10.23 9.11 11.12
N VAL A 167 9.92 8.08 11.95
CA VAL A 167 8.92 8.25 13.01
C VAL A 167 9.37 9.23 14.08
N GLY A 168 8.65 10.31 14.20
CA GLY A 168 8.94 11.41 15.15
C GLY A 168 9.65 12.60 14.53
N HIS A 169 10.00 12.54 13.25
CA HIS A 169 10.53 13.66 12.50
C HIS A 169 9.46 14.32 11.64
N ASP A 170 9.49 15.65 11.55
CA ASP A 170 8.64 16.38 10.62
C ASP A 170 9.28 16.33 9.22
N VAL A 171 8.69 15.53 8.36
CA VAL A 171 9.07 15.40 6.94
C VAL A 171 7.96 15.89 6.01
N SER A 172 7.01 16.67 6.53
CA SER A 172 5.82 17.12 5.79
C SER A 172 6.17 17.99 4.57
N SER A 173 7.29 18.69 4.59
CA SER A 173 7.79 19.48 3.46
C SER A 173 8.48 18.62 2.38
N SER A 174 8.76 17.35 2.64
CA SER A 174 9.37 16.45 1.67
C SER A 174 8.31 15.95 0.70
N ARG A 175 8.40 16.34 -0.57
CA ARG A 175 7.47 15.93 -1.63
C ARG A 175 7.72 14.52 -2.15
N THR A 176 8.84 13.90 -1.81
CA THR A 176 9.24 12.57 -2.29
C THR A 176 9.93 11.79 -1.19
N ALA A 177 9.88 10.46 -1.25
CA ALA A 177 10.58 9.58 -0.32
C ALA A 177 12.12 9.73 -0.38
N TRP A 178 12.65 10.29 -1.46
CA TRP A 178 14.07 10.56 -1.67
C TRP A 178 14.42 12.05 -1.57
N GLY A 179 13.54 12.86 -0.98
CA GLY A 179 13.81 14.27 -0.72
C GLY A 179 14.95 14.48 0.26
N PRO A 180 15.58 15.68 0.29
CA PRO A 180 16.75 15.96 1.14
C PRO A 180 16.53 15.56 2.60
N GLN A 181 15.43 15.99 3.19
CA GLN A 181 15.10 15.70 4.59
C GLN A 181 15.04 14.20 4.91
N VAL A 182 14.42 13.40 3.99
CA VAL A 182 14.34 11.95 4.16
C VAL A 182 15.71 11.31 4.00
N ARG A 183 16.51 11.76 3.03
CA ARG A 183 17.88 11.25 2.81
C ARG A 183 18.81 11.55 3.99
N ASP A 184 18.66 12.71 4.61
CA ASP A 184 19.49 13.08 5.76
C ASP A 184 19.23 12.19 6.98
N LEU A 185 18.02 11.68 7.11
CA LEU A 185 17.63 10.73 8.15
C LEU A 185 17.91 9.26 7.77
N ALA A 186 18.22 8.96 6.51
CA ALA A 186 18.22 7.60 5.99
C ALA A 186 19.43 6.75 6.38
N GLU A 187 20.45 7.34 7.01
CA GLU A 187 21.66 6.61 7.45
C GLU A 187 22.20 5.65 6.37
N THR A 188 22.23 4.34 6.66
CA THR A 188 22.69 3.28 5.75
C THR A 188 21.81 3.10 4.52
N GLU A 189 20.54 3.53 4.55
CA GLU A 189 19.61 3.42 3.43
C GLU A 189 19.74 4.58 2.41
N ARG A 190 20.57 5.60 2.71
CA ARG A 190 20.73 6.78 1.84
C ARG A 190 21.12 6.42 0.40
N PRO A 191 22.13 5.56 0.13
CA PRO A 191 22.50 5.23 -1.24
C PRO A 191 21.36 4.60 -2.04
N ALA A 192 20.57 3.73 -1.41
CA ALA A 192 19.41 3.10 -2.05
C ALA A 192 18.30 4.12 -2.35
N LEU A 193 18.05 5.07 -1.45
CA LEU A 193 17.09 6.16 -1.70
C LEU A 193 17.55 7.09 -2.83
N GLU A 194 18.83 7.38 -2.93
CA GLU A 194 19.38 8.18 -4.02
C GLU A 194 19.21 7.46 -5.37
N ARG A 195 19.54 6.18 -5.44
CA ARG A 195 19.30 5.36 -6.65
C ARG A 195 17.81 5.29 -7.00
N ALA A 196 16.94 5.11 -6.02
CA ALA A 196 15.49 5.14 -6.24
C ALA A 196 15.03 6.50 -6.80
N GLY A 197 15.60 7.61 -6.33
CA GLY A 197 15.35 8.95 -6.86
C GLY A 197 15.80 9.09 -8.32
N HIS A 198 16.98 8.58 -8.67
CA HIS A 198 17.49 8.57 -10.04
C HIS A 198 16.61 7.72 -10.98
N ALA A 199 16.20 6.53 -10.53
CA ALA A 199 15.28 5.68 -11.27
C ALA A 199 13.90 6.33 -11.46
N ALA A 200 13.38 7.01 -10.44
CA ALA A 200 12.13 7.74 -10.54
C ALA A 200 12.20 8.91 -11.54
N ALA A 201 13.34 9.59 -11.62
CA ALA A 201 13.58 10.65 -12.62
C ALA A 201 13.55 10.07 -14.05
N LEU A 202 14.21 8.92 -14.27
CA LEU A 202 14.17 8.24 -15.56
C LEU A 202 12.75 7.76 -15.91
N ALA A 203 12.03 7.18 -14.94
CA ALA A 203 10.64 6.77 -15.12
C ALA A 203 9.70 7.95 -15.42
N ALA A 204 9.98 9.14 -14.88
CA ALA A 204 9.22 10.35 -15.19
C ALA A 204 9.41 10.76 -16.67
N ILE A 205 10.64 10.69 -17.18
CA ILE A 205 10.94 10.92 -18.61
C ILE A 205 10.21 9.89 -19.47
N GLY A 206 10.33 8.59 -19.14
CA GLY A 206 9.67 7.51 -19.89
C GLY A 206 8.16 7.69 -19.96
N ARG A 207 7.51 8.07 -18.85
CA ARG A 207 6.07 8.37 -18.83
C ARG A 207 5.72 9.59 -19.70
N GLY A 208 6.58 10.62 -19.71
CA GLY A 208 6.40 11.79 -20.58
C GLY A 208 6.47 11.42 -22.06
N VAL A 209 7.45 10.62 -22.44
CA VAL A 209 7.59 10.10 -23.82
C VAL A 209 6.37 9.27 -24.22
N TYR A 210 5.98 8.31 -23.36
CA TYR A 210 4.79 7.48 -23.60
C TYR A 210 3.51 8.32 -23.78
N ALA A 211 3.29 9.28 -22.89
CA ALA A 211 2.11 10.15 -22.97
C ALA A 211 2.08 10.98 -24.26
N ALA A 212 3.23 11.52 -24.70
CA ALA A 212 3.35 12.24 -25.94
C ALA A 212 3.08 11.36 -27.16
N GLN A 213 3.58 10.12 -27.16
CA GLN A 213 3.31 9.14 -28.22
C GLN A 213 1.84 8.74 -28.28
N VAL A 214 1.20 8.49 -27.13
CA VAL A 214 -0.24 8.20 -27.07
C VAL A 214 -1.06 9.37 -27.61
N GLU A 215 -0.70 10.61 -27.29
CA GLU A 215 -1.37 11.80 -27.83
C GLU A 215 -1.28 11.86 -29.36
N THR A 216 -0.09 11.56 -29.92
CA THR A 216 0.13 11.50 -31.39
C THR A 216 -0.72 10.39 -32.02
N LEU A 217 -0.68 9.17 -31.48
CA LEU A 217 -1.46 8.05 -32.01
C LEU A 217 -2.97 8.30 -31.94
N CYS A 218 -3.46 8.88 -30.86
CA CYS A 218 -4.88 9.23 -30.74
C CYS A 218 -5.29 10.27 -31.78
N GLU A 219 -4.43 11.26 -32.07
CA GLU A 219 -4.68 12.28 -33.11
C GLU A 219 -4.75 11.65 -34.51
N GLU A 220 -3.85 10.71 -34.81
CA GLU A 220 -3.83 9.97 -36.08
C GLU A 220 -5.06 9.08 -36.26
N LEU A 221 -5.46 8.33 -35.22
CA LEU A 221 -6.59 7.41 -35.24
C LEU A 221 -7.94 8.14 -35.33
N ASP A 222 -8.12 9.14 -34.50
CA ASP A 222 -9.38 9.91 -34.43
C ASP A 222 -9.52 10.93 -35.54
N ARG A 223 -8.47 11.17 -36.35
CA ARG A 223 -8.38 12.22 -37.38
C ARG A 223 -8.83 13.59 -36.85
N SER A 224 -8.70 13.82 -35.56
CA SER A 224 -9.08 15.06 -34.88
C SER A 224 -7.88 15.65 -34.18
N LYS A 225 -7.68 16.97 -34.38
CA LYS A 225 -6.62 17.68 -33.65
C LYS A 225 -6.98 17.75 -32.17
N ARG A 226 -6.20 17.11 -31.34
CA ARG A 226 -6.32 17.21 -29.87
C ARG A 226 -5.43 18.33 -29.34
N SER A 227 -5.70 18.74 -28.08
CA SER A 227 -4.83 19.70 -27.40
C SER A 227 -3.43 19.10 -27.27
N ASP A 228 -2.42 19.78 -27.77
CA ASP A 228 -1.00 19.37 -27.76
C ASP A 228 -0.39 19.57 -26.37
N THR A 229 -0.96 18.85 -25.38
CA THR A 229 -0.62 19.07 -23.97
C THR A 229 0.57 18.22 -23.54
N GLN A 230 0.60 16.97 -23.94
CA GLN A 230 1.64 16.03 -23.51
C GLN A 230 2.93 16.20 -24.30
N ARG A 231 2.83 16.42 -25.62
CA ARG A 231 3.98 16.72 -26.48
C ARG A 231 4.63 18.03 -26.07
N ALA A 232 3.84 19.07 -25.82
CA ALA A 232 4.35 20.37 -25.37
C ALA A 232 5.05 20.26 -23.99
N ALA A 233 4.55 19.45 -23.09
CA ALA A 233 5.13 19.25 -21.75
C ALA A 233 6.44 18.42 -21.77
N LEU A 234 6.65 17.60 -22.80
CA LEU A 234 7.77 16.62 -22.84
C LEU A 234 9.13 17.30 -22.69
N THR A 235 9.38 18.40 -23.42
CA THR A 235 10.66 19.11 -23.31
C THR A 235 10.94 19.58 -21.89
N GLY A 236 9.96 20.14 -21.21
CA GLY A 236 10.06 20.56 -19.81
C GLY A 236 10.32 19.40 -18.86
N ILE A 237 9.66 18.25 -19.09
CA ILE A 237 9.89 17.02 -18.32
C ILE A 237 11.33 16.54 -18.47
N VAL A 238 11.82 16.44 -19.70
CA VAL A 238 13.21 16.01 -19.99
C VAL A 238 14.21 16.98 -19.37
N GLN A 239 14.05 18.28 -19.58
CA GLN A 239 14.94 19.28 -19.00
C GLN A 239 15.02 19.19 -17.47
N ARG A 240 13.87 18.98 -16.83
CA ARG A 240 13.77 18.88 -15.37
C ARG A 240 14.49 17.65 -14.80
N TRP A 241 14.42 16.51 -15.47
CA TRP A 241 14.82 15.24 -14.90
C TRP A 241 16.10 14.63 -15.48
N LYS A 242 16.58 15.10 -16.66
CA LYS A 242 17.73 14.48 -17.36
C LYS A 242 18.99 14.36 -16.50
N ALA A 243 19.35 15.40 -15.76
CA ALA A 243 20.56 15.43 -14.95
C ALA A 243 20.50 14.42 -13.78
N GLN A 244 19.31 14.21 -13.21
CA GLN A 244 19.09 13.23 -12.16
C GLN A 244 19.01 11.81 -12.71
N ALA A 245 18.32 11.61 -13.83
CA ALA A 245 18.23 10.31 -14.50
C ALA A 245 19.60 9.80 -14.98
N ALA A 246 20.47 10.68 -15.48
CA ALA A 246 21.82 10.34 -15.96
C ALA A 246 22.75 9.83 -14.83
N ARG A 247 22.40 10.03 -13.57
CA ARG A 247 23.15 9.53 -12.40
C ARG A 247 22.73 8.13 -11.97
N LEU A 248 21.80 7.49 -12.67
CA LEU A 248 21.34 6.15 -12.31
C LEU A 248 22.45 5.14 -12.53
N ASP A 249 22.91 4.55 -11.44
CA ASP A 249 23.76 3.35 -11.45
C ASP A 249 22.86 2.12 -11.62
N TRP A 250 22.76 1.65 -12.87
CA TRP A 250 21.91 0.53 -13.23
C TRP A 250 22.29 -0.78 -12.53
N PRO A 251 23.58 -1.21 -12.50
CA PRO A 251 23.96 -2.42 -11.80
C PRO A 251 23.52 -2.39 -10.33
N ALA A 252 23.91 -1.36 -9.59
CA ALA A 252 23.54 -1.23 -8.18
C ALA A 252 22.03 -1.10 -7.95
N PHE A 253 21.28 -0.49 -8.90
CA PHE A 253 19.82 -0.44 -8.81
C PHE A 253 19.17 -1.79 -9.05
N LEU A 254 19.68 -2.60 -9.99
CA LEU A 254 19.18 -3.95 -10.22
C LEU A 254 19.49 -4.86 -9.04
N ASP A 255 20.67 -4.76 -8.43
CA ASP A 255 21.00 -5.48 -7.20
C ASP A 255 20.02 -5.13 -6.08
N ASP A 256 19.69 -3.83 -5.93
CA ASP A 256 18.67 -3.37 -4.99
C ASP A 256 17.29 -4.02 -5.23
N MET A 257 16.95 -4.36 -6.46
CA MET A 257 15.67 -4.99 -6.82
C MET A 257 15.73 -6.52 -6.64
N THR A 258 16.86 -7.15 -6.93
CA THR A 258 17.04 -8.62 -6.88
C THR A 258 17.03 -9.13 -5.46
N ASP A 259 17.68 -8.46 -4.52
CA ASP A 259 17.66 -8.78 -3.09
C ASP A 259 16.24 -8.86 -2.49
N ARG A 260 15.25 -8.28 -3.15
CA ARG A 260 13.84 -8.36 -2.74
C ARG A 260 13.13 -9.62 -3.20
N THR A 261 13.61 -10.25 -4.27
CA THR A 261 12.96 -11.43 -4.86
C THR A 261 13.43 -12.73 -4.20
N GLU A 262 14.64 -12.78 -3.72
CA GLU A 262 15.18 -13.95 -3.01
C GLU A 262 14.66 -14.11 -1.57
N SER A 263 14.12 -13.01 -0.99
CA SER A 263 13.51 -13.04 0.35
C SER A 263 12.03 -13.41 0.37
N ALA A 264 11.41 -13.64 -0.79
CA ALA A 264 10.03 -14.11 -0.88
C ALA A 264 10.07 -15.64 -1.08
N PRO A 265 9.73 -16.46 -0.06
CA PRO A 265 9.55 -17.88 -0.28
C PRO A 265 8.41 -18.08 -1.30
N VAL A 266 8.68 -18.90 -2.30
CA VAL A 266 7.76 -19.39 -3.34
C VAL A 266 6.55 -20.08 -2.71
#